data_96d05ac1bee1f40f0ebe4021011cba5b
#
_entry.id   96d05ac1bee1f40f0ebe4021011cba5b
#
_cell.length_a   1.000
_cell.length_b   1.000
_cell.length_c   1.000
_cell.angle_alpha   90.00
_cell.angle_beta   90.00
_cell.angle_gamma   90.00
#
_symmetry.space_group_name_H-M   'P 1'
#
loop_
_entity.id
_entity.type
_entity.pdbx_description
1 polymer ?
#
loop_
_entity_poly.entity_id
_entity_poly.type
_entity_poly.pdbx_seq_one_letter_code
_entity_poly.pdbx_strand_id
1 'polypeptide(L)'
;VWLLIEVADTTLELDRGEKLPAYGRAGIPEVWIVNLPELVVEVYREPHLAGYAQRRLARAGERISPAAFPDATVEVGALLER
;
A
#
# COMPACT_ATOMS: atom_id res chain seq x y z
N VAL A 1 -0.01 -12.55 7.82
CA VAL A 1 0.04 -11.08 7.65
C VAL A 1 -1.24 -10.63 6.97
N TRP A 2 -1.96 -9.69 7.58
CA TRP A 2 -3.18 -9.12 7.02
C TRP A 2 -2.93 -7.86 6.20
N LEU A 3 -1.86 -7.16 6.52
CA LEU A 3 -1.49 -5.91 5.87
C LEU A 3 0.02 -5.77 5.94
N LEU A 4 0.64 -5.38 4.85
CA LEU A 4 2.05 -5.04 4.81
C LEU A 4 2.19 -3.59 4.35
N ILE A 5 2.98 -2.81 5.07
CA ILE A 5 3.22 -1.40 4.74
C ILE A 5 4.68 -1.22 4.38
N GLU A 6 4.94 -0.73 3.17
CA GLU A 6 6.27 -0.38 2.70
C GLU A 6 6.38 1.13 2.58
N VAL A 7 7.49 1.69 3.04
CA VAL A 7 7.79 3.11 2.85
C VAL A 7 8.81 3.25 1.74
N ALA A 8 8.45 3.94 0.67
CA ALA A 8 9.30 4.12 -0.50
C ALA A 8 9.68 5.58 -0.67
N ASP A 9 10.97 5.87 -0.62
CA ASP A 9 11.52 7.20 -0.90
C ASP A 9 12.30 7.16 -2.23
N THR A 10 13.31 6.28 -2.32
CA THR A 10 14.13 6.13 -3.53
C THR A 10 13.97 4.75 -4.18
N THR A 11 13.15 3.88 -3.61
CA THR A 11 13.01 2.48 -4.01
C THR A 11 11.66 2.15 -4.64
N LEU A 12 10.88 3.18 -5.03
CA LEU A 12 9.51 3.01 -5.49
C LEU A 12 9.37 2.05 -6.67
N GLU A 13 10.26 2.15 -7.65
CA GLU A 13 10.26 1.25 -8.82
C GLU A 13 10.49 -0.21 -8.42
N LEU A 14 11.40 -0.44 -7.49
CA LEU A 14 11.68 -1.77 -6.96
C LEU A 14 10.47 -2.33 -6.22
N ASP A 15 9.85 -1.51 -5.37
CA ASP A 15 8.70 -1.91 -4.59
C ASP A 15 7.52 -2.30 -5.50
N ARG A 16 7.25 -1.51 -6.53
CA ARG A 16 6.18 -1.81 -7.48
C ARG A 16 6.53 -2.96 -8.42
N GLY A 17 7.77 -2.98 -8.94
CA GLY A 17 8.17 -3.91 -10.00
C GLY A 17 8.50 -5.31 -9.54
N GLU A 18 9.08 -5.45 -8.35
CA GLU A 18 9.56 -6.73 -7.84
C GLU A 18 8.83 -7.21 -6.60
N LYS A 19 8.63 -6.31 -5.64
CA LYS A 19 8.04 -6.71 -4.36
C LYS A 19 6.54 -6.95 -4.45
N LEU A 20 5.78 -6.10 -5.13
CA LEU A 20 4.33 -6.27 -5.24
C LEU A 20 3.93 -7.59 -5.89
N PRO A 21 4.53 -7.99 -7.03
CA PRO A 21 4.22 -9.30 -7.59
C PRO A 21 4.55 -10.45 -6.64
N ALA A 22 5.66 -10.35 -5.92
CA ALA A 22 6.05 -11.38 -4.94
C ALA A 22 5.05 -11.46 -3.79
N TYR A 23 4.58 -10.33 -3.29
CA TYR A 23 3.57 -10.30 -2.23
C TYR A 23 2.24 -10.84 -2.70
N GLY A 24 1.85 -10.54 -3.94
CA GLY A 24 0.64 -11.08 -4.54
C GLY A 24 0.70 -12.60 -4.66
N ARG A 25 1.82 -13.13 -5.13
CA ARG A 25 2.04 -14.58 -5.22
C ARG A 25 2.02 -15.25 -3.85
N ALA A 26 2.50 -14.55 -2.82
CA ALA A 26 2.48 -15.05 -1.45
C ALA A 26 1.09 -14.94 -0.80
N GLY A 27 0.13 -14.33 -1.47
CA GLY A 27 -1.24 -14.20 -0.97
C GLY A 27 -1.42 -13.18 0.14
N ILE A 28 -0.56 -12.18 0.23
CA ILE A 28 -0.71 -11.12 1.23
C ILE A 28 -1.93 -10.28 0.85
N PRO A 29 -2.97 -10.23 1.70
CA PRO A 29 -4.28 -9.65 1.33
C PRO A 29 -4.24 -8.18 0.95
N GLU A 30 -3.39 -7.40 1.61
CA GLU A 30 -3.33 -5.97 1.38
C GLU A 30 -1.90 -5.45 1.55
N VAL A 31 -1.49 -4.54 0.66
CA VAL A 31 -0.21 -3.85 0.75
C VAL A 31 -0.44 -2.36 0.54
N TRP A 32 0.15 -1.56 1.41
CA TRP A 32 0.20 -0.11 1.25
C TRP A 32 1.64 0.30 0.94
N ILE A 33 1.83 1.05 -0.13
CA ILE A 33 3.11 1.70 -0.40
C ILE A 33 2.97 3.18 -0.05
N VAL A 34 3.70 3.62 0.96
CA VAL A 34 3.81 5.04 1.32
C VAL A 34 4.79 5.67 0.34
N ASN A 35 4.25 6.29 -0.71
CA ASN A 35 5.01 6.88 -1.81
C ASN A 35 5.39 8.30 -1.44
N LEU A 36 6.55 8.48 -0.84
CA LEU A 36 7.01 9.79 -0.37
C LEU A 36 7.33 10.75 -1.51
N PRO A 37 7.96 10.33 -2.63
CA PRO A 37 8.20 11.25 -3.74
C PRO A 37 6.96 11.94 -4.28
N GLU A 38 5.83 11.22 -4.35
CA GLU A 38 4.59 11.75 -4.89
C GLU A 38 3.59 12.17 -3.82
N LEU A 39 3.91 11.94 -2.54
CA LEU A 39 3.06 12.26 -1.39
C LEU A 39 1.68 11.62 -1.49
N VAL A 40 1.67 10.32 -1.77
CA VAL A 40 0.44 9.52 -1.80
C VAL A 40 0.69 8.18 -1.13
N VAL A 41 -0.38 7.53 -0.67
CA VAL A 41 -0.34 6.14 -0.25
C VAL A 41 -1.03 5.31 -1.32
N GLU A 42 -0.34 4.31 -1.83
CA GLU A 42 -0.88 3.37 -2.81
C GLU A 42 -1.43 2.18 -2.06
N VAL A 43 -2.72 1.90 -2.21
CA VAL A 43 -3.41 0.81 -1.53
C VAL A 43 -3.66 -0.29 -2.54
N TYR A 44 -3.13 -1.48 -2.26
CA TYR A 44 -3.25 -2.64 -3.14
C TYR A 44 -4.04 -3.73 -2.44
N ARG A 45 -5.04 -4.28 -3.12
CA ARG A 45 -5.89 -5.35 -2.63
C ARG A 45 -6.13 -6.38 -3.73
N GLU A 46 -6.66 -7.54 -3.34
CA GLU A 46 -6.95 -8.68 -4.23
C GLU A 46 -5.67 -9.24 -4.87
N PRO A 47 -4.88 -9.98 -4.07
CA PRO A 47 -3.63 -10.57 -4.57
C PRO A 47 -3.88 -11.63 -5.65
N HIS A 48 -2.98 -11.67 -6.62
CA HIS A 48 -2.94 -12.73 -7.63
C HIS A 48 -1.49 -12.96 -8.07
N LEU A 49 -1.28 -13.86 -9.05
CA LEU A 49 0.06 -14.29 -9.44
C LEU A 49 0.94 -13.17 -10.01
N ALA A 50 0.33 -12.13 -10.57
CA ALA A 50 1.07 -11.01 -11.16
C ALA A 50 1.09 -9.75 -10.27
N GLY A 51 0.51 -9.81 -9.08
CA GLY A 51 0.47 -8.68 -8.15
C GLY A 51 -0.89 -8.49 -7.51
N TYR A 52 -1.54 -7.35 -7.74
CA TYR A 52 -2.82 -7.01 -7.12
C TYR A 52 -3.80 -6.51 -8.16
N ALA A 53 -5.05 -6.98 -8.07
CA ALA A 53 -6.10 -6.61 -9.02
C ALA A 53 -6.67 -5.22 -8.74
N GLN A 54 -6.63 -4.76 -7.48
CA GLN A 54 -7.13 -3.43 -7.10
C GLN A 54 -5.99 -2.52 -6.69
N ARG A 55 -6.06 -1.28 -7.14
CA ARG A 55 -5.12 -0.23 -6.77
C ARG A 55 -5.89 1.06 -6.54
N ARG A 56 -5.66 1.68 -5.39
CA ARG A 56 -6.25 2.97 -5.04
C ARG A 56 -5.16 3.91 -4.57
N LEU A 57 -5.27 5.19 -4.92
CA LEU A 57 -4.38 6.22 -4.41
C LEU A 57 -5.11 7.04 -3.35
N ALA A 58 -4.45 7.28 -2.23
CA ALA A 58 -4.98 8.10 -1.15
C ALA A 58 -3.98 9.22 -0.83
N ARG A 59 -4.49 10.41 -0.61
CA ARG A 59 -3.68 11.62 -0.39
C ARG A 59 -3.92 12.20 0.99
N ALA A 60 -3.05 13.14 1.39
CA ALA A 60 -3.22 13.86 2.65
C ALA A 60 -4.62 14.48 2.72
N GLY A 61 -5.22 14.40 3.88
CA GLY A 61 -6.62 14.80 4.10
C GLY A 61 -7.61 13.66 4.01
N GLU A 62 -7.21 12.54 3.41
CA GLU A 62 -8.03 11.33 3.35
C GLU A 62 -7.71 10.39 4.51
N ARG A 63 -8.64 9.48 4.77
CA ARG A 63 -8.47 8.38 5.73
C ARG A 63 -8.64 7.06 5.01
N ILE A 64 -7.86 6.08 5.41
CA ILE A 64 -7.94 4.73 4.88
C ILE A 64 -8.01 3.73 6.02
N SER A 65 -8.62 2.58 5.76
CA SER A 65 -8.73 1.49 6.74
C SER A 65 -8.22 0.20 6.10
N PRO A 66 -7.49 -0.63 6.88
CA PRO A 66 -7.18 -1.98 6.40
C PRO A 66 -8.47 -2.75 6.14
N ALA A 67 -8.49 -3.54 5.07
CA ALA A 67 -9.68 -4.33 4.75
C ALA A 67 -10.04 -5.31 5.86
N ALA A 68 -9.04 -5.86 6.55
CA ALA A 68 -9.25 -6.79 7.66
C ALA A 68 -9.76 -6.10 8.93
N PHE A 69 -9.57 -4.79 9.06
CA PHE A 69 -9.95 -4.01 10.25
C PHE A 69 -10.62 -2.72 9.82
N PRO A 70 -11.86 -2.80 9.30
CA PRO A 70 -12.51 -1.62 8.69
C PRO A 70 -12.83 -0.51 9.69
N ASP A 71 -12.87 -0.80 10.99
CA ASP A 71 -13.11 0.21 12.02
C ASP A 71 -11.84 0.97 12.41
N ALA A 72 -10.66 0.47 12.03
CA ALA A 72 -9.40 1.14 12.28
C ALA A 72 -9.11 2.12 11.15
N THR A 73 -9.11 3.42 11.41
CA THR A 73 -8.84 4.43 10.41
C THR A 73 -7.45 5.03 10.59
N VAL A 74 -6.78 5.28 9.47
CA VAL A 74 -5.46 5.89 9.45
C VAL A 74 -5.52 7.15 8.61
N GLU A 75 -5.02 8.26 9.15
CA GLU A 75 -4.91 9.49 8.39
C GLU A 75 -3.70 9.40 7.46
N VAL A 76 -3.95 9.57 6.17
CA VAL A 76 -2.90 9.45 5.15
C VAL A 76 -1.80 10.48 5.36
N GLY A 77 -2.16 11.71 5.75
CA GLY A 77 -1.17 12.75 6.03
C GLY A 77 -0.15 12.35 7.09
N ALA A 78 -0.58 11.60 8.11
CA ALA A 78 0.32 11.12 9.15
C ALA A 78 1.34 10.11 8.62
N LEU A 79 0.95 9.29 7.65
CA LEU A 79 1.87 8.33 7.02
C LEU A 79 2.89 9.01 6.12
N LEU A 80 2.56 10.18 5.58
CA LEU A 80 3.42 10.92 4.65
C LEU A 80 4.39 11.88 5.35
N GLU A 81 4.27 12.06 6.65
CA GLU A 81 5.18 12.89 7.43
C GLU A 81 6.56 12.24 7.52
N ARG A 82 7.58 13.09 7.47
CA ARG A 82 8.98 12.68 7.59
C ARG A 82 9.59 13.10 8.92
#